data_3abd51b0834fe0bc619b4f5c38d664a2
#
_entry.id   3abd51b0834fe0bc619b4f5c38d664a2
#
_cell.length_a   1.000
_cell.length_b   1.000
_cell.length_c   1.000
_cell.angle_alpha   90.00
_cell.angle_beta   90.00
_cell.angle_gamma   90.00
#
_symmetry.space_group_name_H-M   'P 1'
#
loop_
_entity.id
_entity.type
_entity.pdbx_description
1 polymer ?
#
loop_
_entity_poly.entity_id
_entity_poly.type
_entity_poly.pdbx_seq_one_letter_code
_entity_poly.pdbx_strand_id
1 'polypeptide(L)'
;MIMGIGKNGHFCGNQPGTFDSWNAGTRLVRTDETPYLREYSRKLLHHDFHSEDTSRIPEYYITMGPKTIMSAKNIIFLLSGKEKAETAKKAFMDPVTMEFPVSIFQLHPHVTVILDEAAAALLPL
;
A
#
# COMPACT_ATOMS: atom_id res chain seq x y z
N MET A 1 -8.26 -11.92 -3.75
CA MET A 1 -7.44 -10.78 -4.21
C MET A 1 -6.02 -10.97 -3.76
N ILE A 2 -5.01 -10.68 -4.59
CA ILE A 2 -3.59 -10.81 -4.24
C ILE A 2 -2.95 -9.43 -4.31
N MET A 3 -2.19 -9.05 -3.28
CA MET A 3 -1.59 -7.71 -3.16
C MET A 3 -0.21 -7.76 -2.51
N GLY A 4 0.60 -6.75 -2.80
CA GLY A 4 1.77 -6.39 -2.01
C GLY A 4 1.45 -5.25 -1.04
N ILE A 5 2.46 -4.85 -0.25
CA ILE A 5 2.37 -3.72 0.67
C ILE A 5 3.53 -2.76 0.40
N GLY A 6 3.22 -1.48 0.27
CA GLY A 6 4.22 -0.43 0.20
C GLY A 6 4.90 -0.17 1.55
N LYS A 7 6.11 0.38 1.55
CA LYS A 7 6.88 0.67 2.78
C LYS A 7 6.17 1.59 3.77
N ASN A 8 5.33 2.50 3.27
CA ASN A 8 4.51 3.39 4.09
C ASN A 8 3.13 2.81 4.42
N GLY A 9 2.93 1.51 4.20
CA GLY A 9 1.68 0.82 4.49
C GLY A 9 0.59 1.00 3.45
N HIS A 10 0.87 1.58 2.29
CA HIS A 10 -0.14 1.64 1.23
C HIS A 10 -0.42 0.26 0.63
N PHE A 11 -1.64 0.09 0.19
CA PHE A 11 -2.09 -1.04 -0.63
C PHE A 11 -2.86 -0.50 -1.83
N CYS A 12 -2.65 -1.09 -3.01
CA CYS A 12 -3.08 -0.48 -4.26
C CYS A 12 -2.62 1.00 -4.32
N GLY A 13 -3.48 1.91 -4.72
CA GLY A 13 -3.20 3.35 -4.69
C GLY A 13 -3.66 4.07 -3.41
N ASN A 14 -3.95 3.34 -2.33
CA ASN A 14 -4.40 3.93 -1.07
C ASN A 14 -3.20 4.33 -0.20
N GLN A 15 -2.65 5.49 -0.50
CA GLN A 15 -1.55 6.11 0.24
C GLN A 15 -2.07 6.78 1.52
N PRO A 16 -1.27 6.84 2.60
CA PRO A 16 -1.60 7.67 3.75
C PRO A 16 -1.91 9.11 3.33
N GLY A 17 -3.00 9.67 3.86
CA GLY A 17 -3.42 11.05 3.56
C GLY A 17 -4.18 11.25 2.24
N THR A 18 -4.45 10.19 1.46
CA THR A 18 -5.24 10.28 0.21
C THR A 18 -6.69 9.86 0.37
N PHE A 19 -7.10 9.52 1.55
CA PHE A 19 -8.49 9.22 1.93
C PHE A 19 -8.68 9.49 3.42
N ASP A 20 -9.90 9.80 3.81
CA ASP A 20 -10.30 10.18 5.17
C ASP A 20 -11.30 9.22 5.80
N SER A 21 -11.63 8.14 5.10
CA SER A 21 -12.60 7.14 5.55
C SER A 21 -12.27 5.75 5.02
N TRP A 22 -12.34 4.74 5.88
CA TRP A 22 -12.28 3.34 5.49
C TRP A 22 -13.41 2.93 4.54
N ASN A 23 -14.45 3.76 4.43
CA ASN A 23 -15.57 3.54 3.52
C ASN A 23 -15.34 4.12 2.12
N ALA A 24 -14.15 4.64 1.84
CA ALA A 24 -13.80 5.14 0.52
C ALA A 24 -13.85 4.03 -0.54
N GLY A 25 -14.55 4.31 -1.63
CA GLY A 25 -14.66 3.41 -2.79
C GLY A 25 -13.57 3.67 -3.84
N THR A 26 -13.81 3.16 -5.03
CA THR A 26 -12.96 3.44 -6.19
C THR A 26 -13.00 4.93 -6.53
N ARG A 27 -11.82 5.53 -6.70
CA ARG A 27 -11.70 6.98 -6.86
C ARG A 27 -10.49 7.39 -7.67
N LEU A 28 -10.51 8.63 -8.13
CA LEU A 28 -9.34 9.35 -8.64
C LEU A 28 -8.50 9.88 -7.47
N VAL A 29 -7.19 9.80 -7.61
CA VAL A 29 -6.21 10.39 -6.70
C VAL A 29 -5.20 11.18 -7.53
N ARG A 30 -4.85 12.38 -7.08
CA ARG A 30 -3.80 13.17 -7.73
C ARG A 30 -2.44 12.57 -7.42
N THR A 31 -1.57 12.53 -8.43
CA THR A 31 -0.21 12.01 -8.27
C THR A 31 0.70 12.93 -7.44
N ASP A 32 0.27 14.14 -7.18
CA ASP A 32 0.95 15.13 -6.33
C ASP A 32 0.18 15.50 -5.05
N GLU A 33 -0.87 14.73 -4.69
CA GLU A 33 -1.76 15.02 -3.57
C GLU A 33 -1.04 15.09 -2.23
N THR A 34 0.01 14.29 -2.05
CA THR A 34 0.88 14.33 -0.88
C THR A 34 2.34 14.51 -1.27
N PRO A 35 3.20 15.04 -0.37
CA PRO A 35 4.64 15.11 -0.62
C PRO A 35 5.25 13.75 -0.96
N TYR A 36 4.78 12.67 -0.31
CA TYR A 36 5.23 11.32 -0.59
C TYR A 36 4.88 10.89 -2.01
N LEU A 37 3.65 11.09 -2.47
CA LEU A 37 3.22 10.74 -3.82
C LEU A 37 4.00 11.48 -4.90
N ARG A 38 4.24 12.77 -4.67
CA ARG A 38 5.04 13.60 -5.58
C ARG A 38 6.45 13.05 -5.76
N GLU A 39 7.10 12.71 -4.65
CA GLU A 39 8.43 12.12 -4.66
C GLU A 39 8.43 10.72 -5.29
N TYR A 40 7.45 9.90 -4.95
CA TYR A 40 7.27 8.56 -5.49
C TYR A 40 7.07 8.58 -7.01
N SER A 41 6.21 9.46 -7.52
CA SER A 41 5.97 9.61 -8.96
C SER A 41 7.23 10.01 -9.73
N ARG A 42 8.06 10.88 -9.15
CA ARG A 42 9.35 11.26 -9.75
C ARG A 42 10.34 10.09 -9.76
N LYS A 43 10.40 9.32 -8.68
CA LYS A 43 11.26 8.13 -8.61
C LYS A 43 10.86 7.07 -9.62
N LEU A 44 9.56 6.81 -9.79
CA LEU A 44 9.06 5.92 -10.83
C LEU A 44 9.45 6.40 -12.23
N LEU A 45 9.26 7.69 -12.52
CA LEU A 45 9.61 8.27 -13.81
C LEU A 45 11.10 8.08 -14.12
N HIS A 46 11.96 8.39 -13.15
CA HIS A 46 13.40 8.24 -13.29
C HIS A 46 13.82 6.77 -13.46
N HIS A 47 13.35 5.90 -12.55
CA HIS A 47 13.81 4.53 -12.43
C HIS A 47 13.23 3.62 -13.53
N ASP A 48 11.91 3.70 -13.75
CA ASP A 48 11.21 2.73 -14.62
C ASP A 48 11.10 3.24 -16.06
N PHE A 49 11.04 4.55 -16.26
CA PHE A 49 10.92 5.17 -17.56
C PHE A 49 12.19 5.90 -18.04
N HIS A 50 13.25 5.89 -17.23
CA HIS A 50 14.54 6.53 -17.53
C HIS A 50 14.38 7.98 -18.02
N SER A 51 13.51 8.74 -17.39
CA SER A 51 13.13 10.10 -17.79
C SER A 51 13.13 11.06 -16.59
N GLU A 52 13.53 12.30 -16.86
CA GLU A 52 13.40 13.43 -15.93
C GLU A 52 12.26 14.38 -16.34
N ASP A 53 11.58 14.07 -17.43
CA ASP A 53 10.48 14.89 -17.96
C ASP A 53 9.20 14.69 -17.15
N THR A 54 8.98 15.54 -16.15
CA THR A 54 7.84 15.46 -15.23
C THR A 54 6.50 15.66 -15.92
N SER A 55 6.45 16.20 -17.14
CA SER A 55 5.21 16.30 -17.91
C SER A 55 4.63 14.94 -18.31
N ARG A 56 5.43 13.90 -18.24
CA ARG A 56 5.03 12.51 -18.48
C ARG A 56 4.31 11.85 -17.30
N ILE A 57 4.34 12.46 -16.12
CA ILE A 57 3.61 11.97 -14.96
C ILE A 57 2.12 12.27 -15.17
N PRO A 58 1.23 11.24 -15.17
CA PRO A 58 -0.21 11.47 -15.22
C PRO A 58 -0.66 12.35 -14.05
N GLU A 59 -1.61 13.24 -14.29
CA GLU A 59 -2.14 14.10 -13.22
C GLU A 59 -2.91 13.29 -12.16
N TYR A 60 -3.56 12.22 -12.59
CA TYR A 60 -4.36 11.35 -11.72
C TYR A 60 -4.08 9.89 -11.98
N TYR A 61 -4.36 9.06 -10.97
CA TYR A 61 -4.55 7.62 -11.12
C TYR A 61 -5.88 7.20 -10.50
N ILE A 62 -6.38 6.02 -10.91
CA ILE A 62 -7.59 5.41 -10.35
C ILE A 62 -7.17 4.28 -9.42
N THR A 63 -7.76 4.22 -8.23
CA THR A 63 -7.54 3.11 -7.30
C THR A 63 -8.85 2.60 -6.72
N MET A 64 -8.92 1.29 -6.49
CA MET A 64 -9.94 0.71 -5.63
C MET A 64 -9.68 1.17 -4.19
N GLY A 65 -10.73 1.66 -3.54
CA GLY A 65 -10.63 2.10 -2.15
C GLY A 65 -10.73 0.96 -1.14
N PRO A 66 -10.49 1.26 0.15
CA PRO A 66 -10.57 0.28 1.23
C PRO A 66 -11.88 -0.50 1.26
N LYS A 67 -13.01 0.17 1.12
CA LYS A 67 -14.34 -0.46 1.09
C LYS A 67 -14.45 -1.56 0.04
N THR A 68 -13.99 -1.26 -1.18
CA THR A 68 -14.07 -2.21 -2.29
C THR A 68 -13.18 -3.43 -2.05
N ILE A 69 -11.97 -3.20 -1.56
CA ILE A 69 -10.99 -4.27 -1.31
C ILE A 69 -11.40 -5.13 -0.13
N MET A 70 -11.89 -4.52 0.95
CA MET A 70 -12.39 -5.22 2.14
C MET A 70 -13.62 -6.11 1.84
N SER A 71 -14.31 -5.90 0.73
CA SER A 71 -15.42 -6.77 0.30
C SER A 71 -14.98 -8.07 -0.38
N ALA A 72 -13.69 -8.24 -0.67
CA ALA A 72 -13.17 -9.48 -1.24
C ALA A 72 -13.32 -10.64 -0.26
N LYS A 73 -13.72 -11.82 -0.74
CA LYS A 73 -13.86 -13.01 0.12
C LYS A 73 -12.56 -13.44 0.76
N ASN A 74 -11.47 -13.44 -0.02
CA ASN A 74 -10.14 -13.86 0.42
C ASN A 74 -9.12 -12.83 -0.04
N ILE A 75 -8.22 -12.45 0.83
CA ILE A 75 -7.12 -11.54 0.56
C ILE A 75 -5.81 -12.27 0.84
N ILE A 76 -4.88 -12.18 -0.10
CA ILE A 76 -3.54 -12.75 0.03
C ILE A 76 -2.53 -11.62 -0.12
N PHE A 77 -1.67 -11.44 0.86
CA PHE A 77 -0.51 -10.56 0.79
C PHE A 77 0.75 -11.37 0.50
N LEU A 78 1.56 -10.86 -0.42
CA LEU A 78 2.87 -11.41 -0.74
C LEU A 78 3.93 -10.38 -0.37
N LEU A 79 4.85 -10.74 0.54
CA LEU A 79 5.97 -9.90 0.93
C LEU A 79 7.27 -10.71 0.87
N SER A 80 8.28 -10.13 0.27
CA SER A 80 9.59 -10.76 0.12
C SER A 80 10.70 -9.74 0.36
N GLY A 81 11.77 -10.19 1.01
CA GLY A 81 12.96 -9.42 1.25
C GLY A 81 13.00 -8.71 2.61
N LYS A 82 14.21 -8.50 3.10
CA LYS A 82 14.48 -7.89 4.41
C LYS A 82 13.87 -6.51 4.58
N GLU A 83 13.77 -5.74 3.50
CA GLU A 83 13.18 -4.40 3.51
C GLU A 83 11.68 -4.39 3.81
N LYS A 84 11.02 -5.55 3.77
CA LYS A 84 9.62 -5.74 4.13
C LYS A 84 9.39 -6.15 5.59
N ALA A 85 10.42 -6.46 6.36
CA ALA A 85 10.27 -6.94 7.72
C ALA A 85 9.56 -5.92 8.64
N GLU A 86 9.99 -4.66 8.63
CA GLU A 86 9.31 -3.59 9.37
C GLU A 86 7.88 -3.34 8.87
N THR A 87 7.69 -3.42 7.55
CA THR A 87 6.37 -3.26 6.94
C THR A 87 5.41 -4.36 7.38
N ALA A 88 5.87 -5.62 7.40
CA ALA A 88 5.08 -6.77 7.86
C ALA A 88 4.69 -6.63 9.34
N LYS A 89 5.64 -6.26 10.20
CA LYS A 89 5.39 -6.03 11.61
C LYS A 89 4.33 -4.93 11.81
N LYS A 90 4.52 -3.77 11.22
CA LYS A 90 3.56 -2.66 11.33
C LYS A 90 2.18 -3.02 10.78
N ALA A 91 2.13 -3.75 9.67
CA ALA A 91 0.86 -4.12 9.04
C ALA A 91 0.01 -5.05 9.91
N PHE A 92 0.64 -6.01 10.61
CA PHE A 92 -0.09 -7.12 11.21
C PHE A 92 0.06 -7.23 12.74
N MET A 93 0.96 -6.46 13.35
CA MET A 93 1.25 -6.50 14.79
C MET A 93 1.01 -5.17 15.51
N ASP A 94 1.12 -4.05 14.82
CA ASP A 94 0.89 -2.72 15.38
C ASP A 94 -0.61 -2.34 15.30
N PRO A 95 -1.08 -1.31 16.02
CA PRO A 95 -2.47 -0.89 16.00
C PRO A 95 -2.96 -0.49 14.61
N VAL A 96 -4.25 -0.72 14.33
CA VAL A 96 -4.90 -0.29 13.09
C VAL A 96 -4.94 1.24 13.03
N THR A 97 -4.42 1.80 11.95
CA THR A 97 -4.38 3.26 11.75
C THR A 97 -4.42 3.64 10.28
N MET A 98 -5.02 4.78 9.95
CA MET A 98 -5.02 5.33 8.59
C MET A 98 -3.65 5.86 8.17
N GLU A 99 -2.75 6.12 9.09
CA GLU A 99 -1.35 6.48 8.81
C GLU A 99 -0.53 5.31 8.29
N PHE A 100 -1.00 4.08 8.51
CA PHE A 100 -0.44 2.85 7.93
C PHE A 100 -1.58 1.99 7.39
N PRO A 101 -2.16 2.36 6.24
CA PRO A 101 -3.49 1.92 5.81
C PRO A 101 -3.71 0.41 5.73
N VAL A 102 -2.69 -0.35 5.36
CA VAL A 102 -2.79 -1.82 5.26
C VAL A 102 -3.15 -2.48 6.59
N SER A 103 -2.92 -1.81 7.72
CA SER A 103 -3.26 -2.33 9.05
C SER A 103 -4.76 -2.65 9.22
N ILE A 104 -5.64 -2.05 8.40
CA ILE A 104 -7.09 -2.36 8.42
C ILE A 104 -7.38 -3.83 8.15
N PHE A 105 -6.51 -4.52 7.42
CA PHE A 105 -6.73 -5.93 7.07
C PHE A 105 -6.60 -6.88 8.25
N GLN A 106 -6.11 -6.43 9.41
CA GLN A 106 -6.22 -7.18 10.66
C GLN A 106 -7.68 -7.46 11.04
N LEU A 107 -8.62 -6.66 10.54
CA LEU A 107 -10.06 -6.80 10.79
C LEU A 107 -10.79 -7.62 9.72
N HIS A 108 -10.09 -8.05 8.67
CA HIS A 108 -10.69 -8.85 7.62
C HIS A 108 -10.72 -10.34 8.00
N PRO A 109 -11.86 -11.06 7.83
CA PRO A 109 -12.00 -12.43 8.32
C PRO A 109 -11.13 -13.47 7.60
N HIS A 110 -10.69 -13.21 6.38
CA HIS A 110 -9.96 -14.18 5.54
C HIS A 110 -8.74 -13.54 4.86
N VAL A 111 -7.71 -13.26 5.66
CA VAL A 111 -6.40 -12.77 5.17
C VAL A 111 -5.37 -13.89 5.32
N THR A 112 -4.63 -14.12 4.25
CA THR A 112 -3.41 -14.94 4.24
C THR A 112 -2.21 -14.08 3.91
N VAL A 113 -1.17 -14.17 4.72
CA VAL A 113 0.09 -13.44 4.48
C VAL A 113 1.18 -14.45 4.18
N ILE A 114 1.76 -14.36 2.99
CA ILE A 114 2.86 -15.20 2.55
C ILE A 114 4.13 -14.36 2.54
N LEU A 115 5.11 -14.78 3.34
CA LEU A 115 6.39 -14.09 3.49
C LEU A 115 7.53 -15.07 3.28
N ASP A 116 8.66 -14.57 2.76
CA ASP A 116 9.91 -15.27 2.94
C ASP A 116 10.47 -15.04 4.36
N GLU A 117 11.48 -15.82 4.72
CA GLU A 117 12.11 -15.76 6.05
C GLU A 117 12.65 -14.35 6.38
N ALA A 118 13.20 -13.66 5.39
CA ALA A 118 13.74 -12.32 5.56
C ALA A 118 12.66 -11.27 5.85
N ALA A 119 11.52 -11.37 5.18
CA ALA A 119 10.37 -10.49 5.42
C ALA A 119 9.66 -10.81 6.75
N ALA A 120 9.77 -12.05 7.24
CA ALA A 120 9.17 -12.48 8.50
C ALA A 120 10.05 -12.22 9.73
N ALA A 121 11.28 -11.71 9.56
CA ALA A 121 12.31 -11.66 10.60
C ALA A 121 11.91 -10.87 11.88
N LEU A 122 10.92 -10.00 11.81
CA LEU A 122 10.43 -9.22 12.96
C LEU A 122 9.05 -9.67 13.46
N LEU A 123 8.54 -10.77 12.95
CA LEU A 123 7.29 -11.37 13.42
C LEU A 123 7.58 -12.43 14.50
N PRO A 124 6.71 -12.56 15.51
CA PRO A 124 6.85 -13.56 16.57
C PRO A 124 6.37 -14.95 16.09
N LEU A 125 7.10 -15.51 15.17
CA LEU A 125 6.79 -16.82 14.59
C LEU A 125 7.60 -17.92 15.25
#